data_ce6b81461c52f8f40a9a6216facf5e3c
#
_entry.id   ce6b81461c52f8f40a9a6216facf5e3c
#
_cell.length_a   1.000
_cell.length_b   1.000
_cell.length_c   1.000
_cell.angle_alpha   90.00
_cell.angle_beta   90.00
_cell.angle_gamma   90.00
#
_symmetry.space_group_name_H-M   'P 1'
#
loop_
_entity.id
_entity.type
_entity.pdbx_description
1 polymer ?
#
loop_
_entity_poly.entity_id
_entity_poly.type
_entity_poly.pdbx_seq_one_letter_code
_entity_poly.pdbx_strand_id
1 'polypeptide(L)'
;MMRALYTAATGMLAQQTNVDNISNNLSNVNTVGFKQEKAEFKSLLYQTIQTKTTSANGEQKPIPAQVGLGTRVAAVTSVYTQGALQASENDTDFAIVGDGFFAVRCADGETRYTRAGDFVWAVGTNGVTLTNPDGYPVLDSNNQQIVLPANISSSSVTVSSDGRIGQQMELM
;
A
#
# COMPACT_ATOMS: atom_id res chain seq x y z
N MET A 1 -20.02 36.08 -6.19
CA MET A 1 -19.37 35.85 -4.88
C MET A 1 -19.47 34.41 -4.40
N MET A 2 -20.62 33.76 -4.46
CA MET A 2 -20.80 32.35 -4.00
C MET A 2 -19.86 31.34 -4.65
N ARG A 3 -19.54 31.47 -5.96
CA ARG A 3 -18.62 30.56 -6.67
C ARG A 3 -17.20 30.62 -6.12
N ALA A 4 -16.68 31.80 -5.86
CA ALA A 4 -15.32 31.98 -5.35
C ALA A 4 -15.17 31.32 -3.97
N LEU A 5 -16.16 31.48 -3.11
CA LEU A 5 -16.20 30.83 -1.80
C LEU A 5 -16.27 29.29 -1.94
N TYR A 6 -17.08 28.79 -2.87
CA TYR A 6 -17.18 27.36 -3.13
C TYR A 6 -15.87 26.77 -3.66
N THR A 7 -15.23 27.44 -4.62
CA THR A 7 -13.91 27.01 -5.14
C THR A 7 -12.86 27.04 -4.06
N ALA A 8 -12.84 28.07 -3.21
CA ALA A 8 -11.93 28.16 -2.07
C ALA A 8 -12.19 27.01 -1.05
N ALA A 9 -13.44 26.74 -0.73
CA ALA A 9 -13.82 25.65 0.19
C ALA A 9 -13.37 24.28 -0.34
N THR A 10 -13.58 23.99 -1.63
CA THR A 10 -13.10 22.73 -2.23
C THR A 10 -11.58 22.63 -2.23
N GLY A 11 -10.87 23.72 -2.45
CA GLY A 11 -9.40 23.77 -2.35
C GLY A 11 -8.90 23.51 -0.94
N MET A 12 -9.54 24.09 0.09
CA MET A 12 -9.20 23.83 1.49
C MET A 12 -9.44 22.36 1.87
N LEU A 13 -10.57 21.76 1.49
CA LEU A 13 -10.86 20.35 1.73
C LEU A 13 -9.84 19.44 1.04
N ALA A 14 -9.44 19.77 -0.17
CA ALA A 14 -8.41 19.00 -0.88
C ALA A 14 -7.06 19.08 -0.15
N GLN A 15 -6.66 20.24 0.34
CA GLN A 15 -5.44 20.40 1.12
C GLN A 15 -5.51 19.70 2.48
N GLN A 16 -6.66 19.71 3.14
CA GLN A 16 -6.87 18.95 4.37
C GLN A 16 -6.66 17.45 4.12
N THR A 17 -7.28 16.89 3.09
CA THR A 17 -7.07 15.46 2.74
C THR A 17 -5.60 15.16 2.41
N ASN A 18 -4.90 16.10 1.77
CA ASN A 18 -3.48 15.94 1.48
C ASN A 18 -2.64 15.89 2.77
N VAL A 19 -2.92 16.80 3.71
CA VAL A 19 -2.24 16.83 5.02
C VAL A 19 -2.55 15.58 5.83
N ASP A 20 -3.81 15.11 5.85
CA ASP A 20 -4.20 13.88 6.53
C ASP A 20 -3.44 12.66 5.97
N ASN A 21 -3.30 12.58 4.65
CA ASN A 21 -2.54 11.52 3.99
C ASN A 21 -1.04 11.59 4.33
N ILE A 22 -0.42 12.78 4.30
CA ILE A 22 0.98 12.96 4.69
C ILE A 22 1.18 12.56 6.15
N SER A 23 0.25 12.92 7.03
CA SER A 23 0.30 12.58 8.45
C SER A 23 0.21 11.07 8.68
N ASN A 24 -0.65 10.38 7.92
CA ASN A 24 -0.73 8.93 7.94
C ASN A 24 0.58 8.29 7.47
N ASN A 25 1.15 8.74 6.36
CA ASN A 25 2.44 8.26 5.86
C ASN A 25 3.57 8.48 6.88
N LEU A 26 3.57 9.62 7.54
CA LEU A 26 4.60 9.97 8.54
C LEU A 26 4.47 9.11 9.81
N SER A 27 3.25 8.85 10.27
CA SER A 27 3.04 8.00 11.45
C SER A 27 3.43 6.55 11.20
N ASN A 28 3.38 6.10 9.95
CA ASN A 28 3.76 4.74 9.54
C ASN A 28 5.17 4.63 8.94
N VAL A 29 6.03 5.64 9.13
CA VAL A 29 7.39 5.65 8.54
C VAL A 29 8.26 4.48 9.00
N ASN A 30 8.04 3.97 10.23
CA ASN A 30 8.74 2.84 10.82
C ASN A 30 7.97 1.51 10.68
N THR A 31 6.80 1.49 10.05
CA THR A 31 6.02 0.27 9.89
C THR A 31 6.61 -0.59 8.76
N VAL A 32 6.97 -1.84 9.08
CA VAL A 32 7.53 -2.78 8.12
C VAL A 32 6.50 -3.10 7.02
N GLY A 33 6.95 -3.09 5.77
CA GLY A 33 6.10 -3.38 4.62
C GLY A 33 5.04 -2.31 4.30
N PHE A 34 5.02 -1.19 5.02
CA PHE A 34 4.09 -0.10 4.73
C PHE A 34 4.29 0.46 3.32
N LYS A 35 3.20 0.75 2.64
CA LYS A 35 3.19 1.41 1.33
C LYS A 35 2.58 2.78 1.47
N GLN A 36 3.40 3.80 1.12
CA GLN A 36 2.92 5.17 1.20
C GLN A 36 1.67 5.36 0.32
N GLU A 37 0.74 6.10 0.83
CA GLU A 37 -0.46 6.49 0.11
C GLU A 37 -0.26 7.86 -0.54
N LYS A 38 -0.84 8.05 -1.72
CA LYS A 38 -0.82 9.29 -2.47
C LYS A 38 -2.25 9.69 -2.82
N ALA A 39 -2.63 10.90 -2.42
CA ALA A 39 -3.91 11.46 -2.81
C ALA A 39 -3.85 12.00 -4.26
N GLU A 40 -4.81 11.61 -5.06
CA GLU A 40 -5.00 12.11 -6.43
C GLU A 40 -6.18 13.06 -6.49
N PHE A 41 -5.97 14.18 -7.15
CA PHE A 41 -6.99 15.23 -7.27
C PHE A 41 -7.45 15.35 -8.71
N LYS A 42 -8.74 15.68 -8.87
CA LYS A 42 -9.35 15.93 -10.17
C LYS A 42 -10.05 17.28 -10.16
N SER A 43 -9.88 18.05 -11.23
CA SER A 43 -10.63 19.28 -11.42
C SER A 43 -12.11 18.99 -11.61
N LEU A 44 -12.97 19.83 -11.07
CA LEU A 44 -14.38 19.85 -11.41
C LEU A 44 -14.58 20.46 -12.79
N LEU A 45 -15.80 20.31 -13.33
CA LEU A 45 -16.14 20.85 -14.64
C LEU A 45 -15.89 22.36 -14.72
N TYR A 46 -15.52 22.81 -15.90
CA TYR A 46 -15.40 24.22 -16.20
C TYR A 46 -16.75 24.78 -16.64
N GLN A 47 -17.11 25.94 -16.16
CA GLN A 47 -18.26 26.68 -16.64
C GLN A 47 -17.82 27.72 -17.63
N THR A 48 -18.36 27.69 -18.84
CA THR A 48 -18.14 28.71 -19.87
C THR A 48 -18.98 29.91 -19.53
N ILE A 49 -18.31 31.06 -19.25
CA ILE A 49 -18.94 32.37 -19.00
C ILE A 49 -19.20 33.07 -20.31
N GLN A 50 -18.28 32.94 -21.27
CA GLN A 50 -18.38 33.57 -22.55
C GLN A 50 -17.98 32.59 -23.65
N THR A 51 -18.88 32.40 -24.62
CA THR A 51 -18.60 31.65 -25.84
C THR A 51 -18.04 32.59 -26.92
N LYS A 52 -17.26 32.03 -27.84
CA LYS A 52 -16.88 32.74 -29.07
C LYS A 52 -18.15 33.08 -29.84
N THR A 53 -18.45 34.35 -30.01
CA THR A 53 -19.54 34.82 -30.86
C THR A 53 -18.95 35.82 -31.85
N THR A 54 -19.44 35.76 -33.08
CA THR A 54 -19.15 36.77 -34.11
C THR A 54 -20.05 37.97 -33.85
N SER A 55 -19.47 39.17 -33.79
CA SER A 55 -20.28 40.39 -33.74
C SER A 55 -21.04 40.57 -35.03
N ALA A 56 -22.15 41.33 -35.01
CA ALA A 56 -22.90 41.69 -36.21
C ALA A 56 -22.04 42.40 -37.27
N ASN A 57 -20.93 42.98 -36.90
CA ASN A 57 -19.96 43.63 -37.78
C ASN A 57 -18.84 42.66 -38.30
N GLY A 58 -18.95 41.34 -38.09
CA GLY A 58 -17.96 40.39 -38.57
C GLY A 58 -16.70 40.25 -37.71
N GLU A 59 -16.54 41.03 -36.62
CA GLU A 59 -15.39 40.92 -35.70
C GLU A 59 -15.58 39.72 -34.78
N GLN A 60 -14.56 38.85 -34.72
CA GLN A 60 -14.55 37.71 -33.79
C GLN A 60 -14.14 38.18 -32.40
N LYS A 61 -14.94 37.91 -31.37
CA LYS A 61 -14.52 38.03 -29.96
C LYS A 61 -13.43 37.04 -29.68
N PRO A 62 -12.24 37.45 -29.22
CA PRO A 62 -11.03 36.68 -29.39
C PRO A 62 -10.91 35.47 -28.48
N ILE A 63 -11.52 35.41 -27.30
CA ILE A 63 -11.22 34.31 -26.34
C ILE A 63 -12.47 33.90 -25.56
N PRO A 64 -12.80 32.57 -25.50
CA PRO A 64 -13.82 32.08 -24.58
C PRO A 64 -13.31 32.20 -23.13
N ALA A 65 -14.13 32.76 -22.25
CA ALA A 65 -13.83 32.76 -20.81
C ALA A 65 -14.47 31.57 -20.12
N GLN A 66 -13.65 30.75 -19.48
CA GLN A 66 -14.08 29.62 -18.69
C GLN A 66 -13.59 29.74 -17.25
N VAL A 67 -14.40 29.30 -16.29
CA VAL A 67 -14.04 29.30 -14.88
C VAL A 67 -14.21 27.88 -14.34
N GLY A 68 -13.16 27.37 -13.67
CA GLY A 68 -13.21 26.10 -12.96
C GLY A 68 -14.07 26.20 -11.70
N LEU A 69 -14.78 25.12 -11.40
CA LEU A 69 -15.66 25.03 -10.23
C LEU A 69 -14.96 24.48 -8.98
N GLY A 70 -13.64 24.26 -9.05
CA GLY A 70 -12.84 23.76 -7.94
C GLY A 70 -12.22 22.40 -8.20
N THR A 71 -11.83 21.71 -7.12
CA THR A 71 -11.18 20.41 -7.12
C THR A 71 -11.92 19.41 -6.24
N ARG A 72 -11.72 18.13 -6.49
CA ARG A 72 -12.14 17.05 -5.60
C ARG A 72 -11.06 15.97 -5.50
N VAL A 73 -11.06 15.23 -4.39
CA VAL A 73 -10.27 14.01 -4.26
C VAL A 73 -10.84 12.98 -5.24
N ALA A 74 -10.00 12.40 -6.08
CA ALA A 74 -10.39 11.37 -7.04
C ALA A 74 -10.19 9.98 -6.45
N ALA A 75 -9.02 9.72 -5.87
CA ALA A 75 -8.64 8.48 -5.23
C ALA A 75 -7.50 8.72 -4.24
N VAL A 76 -7.30 7.77 -3.34
CA VAL A 76 -6.06 7.59 -2.58
C VAL A 76 -5.48 6.26 -3.03
N THR A 77 -4.26 6.26 -3.55
CA THR A 77 -3.63 5.09 -4.14
C THR A 77 -2.33 4.77 -3.42
N SER A 78 -2.07 3.48 -3.20
CA SER A 78 -0.81 3.01 -2.61
C SER A 78 0.28 2.94 -3.68
N VAL A 79 1.49 3.36 -3.31
CA VAL A 79 2.68 3.35 -4.18
C VAL A 79 3.54 2.13 -3.84
N TYR A 80 3.67 1.19 -4.78
CA TYR A 80 4.36 -0.09 -4.59
C TYR A 80 5.83 -0.07 -5.05
N THR A 81 6.56 0.98 -4.74
CA THR A 81 8.00 1.01 -5.00
C THR A 81 8.76 0.21 -3.96
N GLN A 82 9.88 -0.42 -4.38
CA GLN A 82 10.80 -1.13 -3.48
C GLN A 82 11.43 -0.13 -2.50
N GLY A 83 11.30 -0.40 -1.19
CA GLY A 83 11.98 0.34 -0.14
C GLY A 83 13.40 -0.14 0.10
N ALA A 84 14.16 0.58 0.92
CA ALA A 84 15.45 0.13 1.41
C ALA A 84 15.28 -1.10 2.32
N LEU A 85 16.16 -2.08 2.17
CA LEU A 85 16.21 -3.24 3.06
C LEU A 85 16.90 -2.84 4.35
N GLN A 86 16.31 -3.22 5.49
CA GLN A 86 16.93 -3.12 6.79
C GLN A 86 17.44 -4.49 7.22
N ALA A 87 18.66 -4.53 7.76
CA ALA A 87 19.17 -5.74 8.39
C ALA A 87 18.43 -5.97 9.73
N SER A 88 18.03 -7.21 9.97
CA SER A 88 17.45 -7.67 11.22
C SER A 88 18.32 -8.77 11.81
N GLU A 89 18.28 -8.93 13.13
CA GLU A 89 18.93 -10.01 13.85
C GLU A 89 18.01 -11.23 14.04
N ASN A 90 16.74 -11.13 13.62
CA ASN A 90 15.78 -12.22 13.73
C ASN A 90 15.85 -13.12 12.51
N ASP A 91 15.94 -14.43 12.74
CA ASP A 91 15.99 -15.45 11.68
C ASP A 91 14.65 -15.60 10.93
N THR A 92 13.57 -15.01 11.45
CA THR A 92 12.21 -15.07 10.89
C THR A 92 11.83 -13.86 10.08
N ASP A 93 12.71 -12.86 9.99
CA ASP A 93 12.45 -11.65 9.23
C ASP A 93 12.89 -11.85 7.76
N PHE A 94 11.95 -11.80 6.86
CA PHE A 94 12.19 -12.01 5.43
C PHE A 94 11.83 -10.77 4.63
N ALA A 95 12.61 -10.46 3.63
CA ALA A 95 12.32 -9.39 2.69
C ALA A 95 12.35 -9.91 1.25
N ILE A 96 11.33 -9.55 0.48
CA ILE A 96 11.30 -9.86 -0.95
C ILE A 96 12.02 -8.74 -1.71
N VAL A 97 13.00 -9.11 -2.51
CA VAL A 97 13.68 -8.22 -3.45
C VAL A 97 13.06 -8.41 -4.84
N GLY A 98 12.51 -7.33 -5.38
CA GLY A 98 11.78 -7.41 -6.65
C GLY A 98 10.26 -7.49 -6.46
N ASP A 99 9.54 -7.99 -7.45
CA ASP A 99 8.09 -8.08 -7.45
C ASP A 99 7.60 -9.33 -6.70
N GLY A 100 6.54 -9.20 -5.93
CA GLY A 100 5.92 -10.31 -5.21
C GLY A 100 5.32 -9.90 -3.87
N PHE A 101 4.58 -10.82 -3.25
CA PHE A 101 3.95 -10.66 -1.95
C PHE A 101 3.99 -11.99 -1.20
N PHE A 102 4.02 -11.92 0.11
CA PHE A 102 3.75 -13.07 0.96
C PHE A 102 2.25 -13.33 1.01
N ALA A 103 1.84 -14.58 0.90
CA ALA A 103 0.46 -15.00 1.05
C ALA A 103 0.20 -15.43 2.49
N VAL A 104 -0.86 -14.90 3.10
CA VAL A 104 -1.29 -15.24 4.45
C VAL A 104 -2.75 -15.64 4.44
N ARG A 105 -3.15 -16.60 5.28
CA ARG A 105 -4.54 -17.03 5.41
C ARG A 105 -5.19 -16.33 6.60
N CYS A 106 -6.18 -15.50 6.32
CA CYS A 106 -6.94 -14.82 7.36
C CYS A 106 -7.93 -15.77 8.08
N ALA A 107 -8.48 -15.32 9.20
CA ALA A 107 -9.44 -16.09 10.00
C ALA A 107 -10.74 -16.39 9.25
N ASP A 108 -11.10 -15.59 8.26
CA ASP A 108 -12.25 -15.79 7.36
C ASP A 108 -12.01 -16.86 6.28
N GLY A 109 -10.79 -17.44 6.24
CA GLY A 109 -10.36 -18.44 5.26
C GLY A 109 -9.87 -17.85 3.93
N GLU A 110 -9.95 -16.53 3.75
CA GLU A 110 -9.45 -15.87 2.55
C GLU A 110 -7.92 -15.76 2.57
N THR A 111 -7.33 -15.85 1.39
CA THR A 111 -5.90 -15.58 1.20
C THR A 111 -5.71 -14.09 0.94
N ARG A 112 -4.92 -13.45 1.77
CA ARG A 112 -4.50 -12.05 1.61
C ARG A 112 -3.01 -11.96 1.36
N TYR A 113 -2.59 -10.84 0.81
CA TYR A 113 -1.21 -10.63 0.42
C TYR A 113 -0.59 -9.48 1.21
N THR A 114 0.62 -9.71 1.73
CA THR A 114 1.36 -8.71 2.48
C THR A 114 2.79 -8.57 1.96
N ARG A 115 3.40 -7.42 2.19
CA ARG A 115 4.82 -7.19 1.95
C ARG A 115 5.62 -7.16 3.26
N ALA A 116 4.93 -7.13 4.40
CA ALA A 116 5.54 -7.24 5.71
C ALA A 116 6.11 -8.66 5.87
N GLY A 117 7.36 -8.74 6.27
CA GLY A 117 8.09 -10.01 6.41
C GLY A 117 8.58 -10.25 7.85
N ASP A 118 8.01 -9.56 8.81
CA ASP A 118 8.23 -9.69 10.25
C ASP A 118 7.45 -10.90 10.82
N PHE A 119 7.85 -12.11 10.45
CA PHE A 119 7.15 -13.32 10.84
C PHE A 119 7.61 -13.84 12.20
N VAL A 120 6.74 -14.64 12.83
CA VAL A 120 6.97 -15.25 14.15
C VAL A 120 6.61 -16.73 14.08
N TRP A 121 7.35 -17.55 14.80
CA TRP A 121 7.00 -18.95 14.99
C TRP A 121 5.94 -19.08 16.08
N ALA A 122 4.73 -19.46 15.73
CA ALA A 122 3.64 -19.74 16.65
C ALA A 122 3.53 -21.24 16.91
N VAL A 123 3.46 -21.64 18.19
CA VAL A 123 3.27 -23.04 18.59
C VAL A 123 1.81 -23.41 18.46
N GLY A 124 1.50 -24.32 17.53
CA GLY A 124 0.17 -24.87 17.31
C GLY A 124 0.05 -26.33 17.75
N THR A 125 -1.14 -26.90 17.61
CA THR A 125 -1.43 -28.31 17.96
C THR A 125 -0.69 -29.33 17.09
N ASN A 126 -0.33 -28.96 15.85
CA ASN A 126 0.32 -29.85 14.89
C ASN A 126 1.81 -29.55 14.66
N GLY A 127 2.39 -28.66 15.48
CA GLY A 127 3.77 -28.23 15.32
C GLY A 127 3.90 -26.72 15.43
N VAL A 128 5.02 -26.20 14.96
CA VAL A 128 5.32 -24.77 14.95
C VAL A 128 5.00 -24.20 13.57
N THR A 129 4.09 -23.23 13.54
CA THR A 129 3.62 -22.61 12.29
C THR A 129 4.22 -21.22 12.13
N LEU A 130 4.64 -20.88 10.92
CA LEU A 130 5.07 -19.52 10.59
C LEU A 130 3.86 -18.61 10.44
N THR A 131 3.78 -17.55 11.26
CA THR A 131 2.66 -16.63 11.29
C THR A 131 3.14 -15.18 11.20
N ASN A 132 2.26 -14.28 10.77
CA ASN A 132 2.51 -12.86 10.96
C ASN A 132 2.26 -12.44 12.42
N PRO A 133 2.58 -11.21 12.85
CA PRO A 133 2.32 -10.72 14.21
C PRO A 133 0.84 -10.78 14.62
N ASP A 134 -0.10 -10.75 13.67
CA ASP A 134 -1.53 -10.87 13.93
C ASP A 134 -1.98 -12.32 14.14
N GLY A 135 -1.08 -13.31 14.00
CA GLY A 135 -1.36 -14.74 14.17
C GLY A 135 -1.89 -15.44 12.91
N TYR A 136 -1.87 -14.79 11.73
CA TYR A 136 -2.27 -15.42 10.49
C TYR A 136 -1.14 -16.26 9.89
N PRO A 137 -1.39 -17.56 9.54
CA PRO A 137 -0.37 -18.42 8.98
C PRO A 137 0.05 -17.99 7.58
N VAL A 138 1.35 -18.07 7.34
CA VAL A 138 1.97 -17.85 6.02
C VAL A 138 1.75 -19.10 5.17
N LEU A 139 1.46 -18.87 3.89
CA LEU A 139 1.21 -19.93 2.91
C LEU A 139 2.42 -20.15 2.01
N ASP A 140 2.61 -21.39 1.66
CA ASP A 140 3.56 -21.86 0.66
C ASP A 140 2.98 -21.68 -0.78
N SER A 141 3.77 -21.98 -1.80
CA SER A 141 3.39 -21.97 -3.23
C SER A 141 2.18 -22.88 -3.55
N ASN A 142 1.88 -23.88 -2.71
CA ASN A 142 0.74 -24.78 -2.84
C ASN A 142 -0.49 -24.34 -2.03
N ASN A 143 -0.49 -23.11 -1.49
CA ASN A 143 -1.51 -22.59 -0.58
C ASN A 143 -1.68 -23.40 0.71
N GLN A 144 -0.63 -24.09 1.15
CA GLN A 144 -0.60 -24.79 2.43
C GLN A 144 0.13 -23.97 3.49
N GLN A 145 -0.24 -24.16 4.74
CA GLN A 145 0.43 -23.51 5.87
C GLN A 145 1.84 -24.06 6.04
N ILE A 146 2.79 -23.20 6.30
CA ILE A 146 4.18 -23.59 6.59
C ILE A 146 4.24 -24.04 8.05
N VAL A 147 4.31 -25.36 8.25
CA VAL A 147 4.34 -25.97 9.59
C VAL A 147 5.63 -26.76 9.74
N LEU A 148 6.39 -26.46 10.78
CA LEU A 148 7.54 -27.26 11.19
C LEU A 148 7.07 -28.34 12.16
N PRO A 149 7.50 -29.62 11.97
CA PRO A 149 7.22 -30.67 12.94
C PRO A 149 7.90 -30.36 14.29
N ALA A 150 7.28 -30.79 15.38
CA ALA A 150 7.68 -30.46 16.75
C ALA A 150 9.10 -30.94 17.15
N ASN A 151 9.72 -31.79 16.35
CA ASN A 151 11.06 -32.32 16.56
C ASN A 151 12.17 -31.42 15.96
N ILE A 152 11.83 -30.33 15.27
CA ILE A 152 12.78 -29.39 14.66
C ILE A 152 12.84 -28.13 15.48
N SER A 153 14.04 -27.74 15.89
CA SER A 153 14.26 -26.42 16.51
C SER A 153 14.10 -25.32 15.47
N SER A 154 13.40 -24.25 15.81
CA SER A 154 13.26 -23.07 14.94
C SER A 154 14.61 -22.45 14.55
N SER A 155 15.64 -22.60 15.38
CA SER A 155 17.00 -22.10 15.11
C SER A 155 17.78 -22.94 14.06
N SER A 156 17.30 -24.13 13.69
CA SER A 156 17.93 -24.98 12.66
C SER A 156 17.32 -24.80 11.27
N VAL A 157 16.37 -23.88 11.13
CA VAL A 157 15.70 -23.60 9.87
C VAL A 157 16.48 -22.54 9.10
N THR A 158 16.85 -22.86 7.87
CA THR A 158 17.48 -21.92 6.96
C THR A 158 16.59 -21.67 5.74
N VAL A 159 16.57 -20.42 5.30
CA VAL A 159 15.84 -20.04 4.08
C VAL A 159 16.85 -19.70 3.01
N SER A 160 16.75 -20.38 1.87
CA SER A 160 17.59 -20.09 0.70
C SER A 160 17.18 -18.78 0.04
N SER A 161 18.07 -18.18 -0.74
CA SER A 161 17.78 -17.00 -1.57
C SER A 161 16.61 -17.20 -2.55
N ASP A 162 16.30 -18.46 -2.88
CA ASP A 162 15.16 -18.83 -3.74
C ASP A 162 13.84 -18.97 -2.97
N GLY A 163 13.82 -18.64 -1.67
CA GLY A 163 12.64 -18.76 -0.80
C GLY A 163 12.30 -20.20 -0.40
N ARG A 164 13.23 -21.15 -0.55
CA ARG A 164 13.05 -22.52 -0.07
C ARG A 164 13.45 -22.64 1.39
N ILE A 165 12.55 -23.17 2.19
CA ILE A 165 12.78 -23.47 3.60
C ILE A 165 13.45 -24.84 3.69
N GLY A 166 14.65 -24.89 4.24
CA GLY A 166 15.42 -26.11 4.46
C GLY A 166 15.82 -26.25 5.91
N GLN A 167 16.21 -27.48 6.28
CA GLN A 167 16.79 -27.78 7.58
C GLN A 167 18.29 -27.88 7.44
N GLN A 168 19.04 -27.19 8.28
CA GLN A 168 20.49 -27.41 8.41
C GLN A 168 20.71 -28.71 9.14
N MET A 169 21.15 -29.76 8.44
CA MET A 169 21.65 -30.97 9.10
C MET A 169 23.07 -30.66 9.61
N GLU A 170 23.22 -30.56 10.92
CA GLU A 170 24.55 -30.71 11.51
C GLU A 170 25.03 -32.14 11.22
N LEU A 171 26.05 -32.26 10.39
CA LEU A 171 26.82 -33.49 10.26
C LEU A 171 27.64 -33.64 11.55
N MET A 172 27.24 -34.59 12.40
CA MET A 172 28.05 -35.11 13.49
C MET A 172 29.31 -35.80 12.98
#